data_bc108f5262621d64deaa91cdb936dde6
#
_entry.id   bc108f5262621d64deaa91cdb936dde6
#
_cell.length_a   1.000
_cell.length_b   1.000
_cell.length_c   1.000
_cell.angle_alpha   90.00
_cell.angle_beta   90.00
_cell.angle_gamma   90.00
#
_symmetry.space_group_name_H-M   'P 1'
#
loop_
_entity.id
_entity.type
_entity.pdbx_description
1 polymer ?
#
loop_
_entity_poly.entity_id
_entity_poly.type
_entity_poly.pdbx_seq_one_letter_code
_entity_poly.pdbx_strand_id
1 'polypeptide(L)'
;MSEKPIVRMAELEIDPDTIETYRALLIEEIEASVALEDGVLSLNAVSIKDHPNIIRILEVYADRDAYEAHLQTPHFLKYKKETSDMVTSLTLIDVDPIAMRSKP
;
A
#
# COMPACT_ATOMS: atom_id res chain seq x y z
N MET A 1 -18.15 10.08 18.36
CA MET A 1 -18.45 9.58 17.02
C MET A 1 -17.19 9.04 16.38
N SER A 2 -17.21 7.82 15.91
CA SER A 2 -16.05 7.24 15.27
C SER A 2 -15.95 7.73 13.82
N GLU A 3 -14.72 7.98 13.39
CA GLU A 3 -14.50 8.30 11.99
C GLU A 3 -14.58 7.02 11.15
N LYS A 4 -14.91 7.21 9.89
CA LYS A 4 -14.96 6.09 8.95
C LYS A 4 -13.55 5.69 8.55
N PRO A 5 -13.30 4.42 8.31
CA PRO A 5 -12.02 3.99 7.74
C PRO A 5 -11.76 4.66 6.39
N ILE A 6 -10.49 4.90 6.13
CA ILE A 6 -10.03 5.32 4.80
C ILE A 6 -9.68 4.06 4.04
N VAL A 7 -10.31 3.83 2.90
CA VAL A 7 -10.01 2.70 2.04
C VAL A 7 -9.54 3.22 0.70
N ARG A 8 -8.43 2.71 0.23
CA ARG A 8 -7.82 3.20 -1.00
C ARG A 8 -7.27 2.05 -1.82
N MET A 9 -7.43 2.15 -3.14
CA MET A 9 -6.83 1.21 -4.08
C MET A 9 -5.70 1.91 -4.80
N ALA A 10 -4.49 1.35 -4.74
CA ALA A 10 -3.37 1.81 -5.53
C ALA A 10 -3.19 0.91 -6.73
N GLU A 11 -3.04 1.51 -7.91
CA GLU A 11 -2.75 0.80 -9.15
C GLU A 11 -1.39 1.27 -9.64
N LEU A 12 -0.43 0.35 -9.70
CA LEU A 12 0.94 0.68 -10.05
C LEU A 12 1.41 -0.15 -11.23
N GLU A 13 2.25 0.49 -12.06
CA GLU A 13 3.09 -0.22 -13.01
C GLU A 13 4.53 0.07 -12.66
N ILE A 14 5.32 -0.99 -12.66
CA ILE A 14 6.72 -0.94 -12.25
C ILE A 14 7.60 -1.25 -13.46
N ASP A 15 8.74 -0.57 -13.54
CA ASP A 15 9.73 -0.91 -14.55
C ASP A 15 10.08 -2.40 -14.40
N PRO A 16 9.86 -3.23 -15.45
CA PRO A 16 10.10 -4.67 -15.35
C PRO A 16 11.53 -5.03 -14.95
N ASP A 17 12.49 -4.17 -15.30
CA ASP A 17 13.89 -4.41 -14.97
C ASP A 17 14.19 -4.27 -13.48
N THR A 18 13.30 -3.62 -12.72
CA THR A 18 13.50 -3.38 -11.29
C THR A 18 12.49 -4.12 -10.43
N ILE A 19 11.66 -5.00 -11.00
CA ILE A 19 10.53 -5.59 -10.28
C ILE A 19 10.95 -6.38 -9.04
N GLU A 20 12.04 -7.12 -9.09
CA GLU A 20 12.48 -7.91 -7.94
C GLU A 20 12.87 -7.01 -6.78
N THR A 21 13.62 -5.92 -7.06
CA THR A 21 13.99 -4.95 -6.03
C THR A 21 12.76 -4.24 -5.50
N TYR A 22 11.85 -3.86 -6.39
CA TYR A 22 10.61 -3.20 -5.98
C TYR A 22 9.80 -4.07 -5.01
N ARG A 23 9.63 -5.35 -5.36
CA ARG A 23 8.86 -6.27 -4.53
C ARG A 23 9.45 -6.39 -3.13
N ALA A 24 10.77 -6.49 -3.02
CA ALA A 24 11.43 -6.58 -1.72
C ALA A 24 11.18 -5.33 -0.87
N LEU A 25 11.28 -4.14 -1.48
CA LEU A 25 11.02 -2.89 -0.77
C LEU A 25 9.56 -2.73 -0.37
N LEU A 26 8.64 -3.16 -1.23
CA LEU A 26 7.21 -3.12 -0.93
C LEU A 26 6.86 -4.04 0.24
N ILE A 27 7.40 -5.27 0.23
CA ILE A 27 7.17 -6.23 1.31
C ILE A 27 7.68 -5.67 2.63
N GLU A 28 8.88 -5.09 2.64
CA GLU A 28 9.44 -4.49 3.84
C GLU A 28 8.53 -3.38 4.39
N GLU A 29 8.05 -2.51 3.52
CA GLU A 29 7.18 -1.40 3.91
C GLU A 29 5.84 -1.90 4.47
N ILE A 30 5.22 -2.87 3.80
CA ILE A 30 3.94 -3.44 4.24
C ILE A 30 4.09 -4.11 5.61
N GLU A 31 5.13 -4.92 5.78
CA GLU A 31 5.35 -5.63 7.04
C GLU A 31 5.57 -4.64 8.19
N ALA A 32 6.39 -3.61 7.96
CA ALA A 32 6.65 -2.60 8.99
C ALA A 32 5.39 -1.80 9.34
N SER A 33 4.62 -1.42 8.33
CA SER A 33 3.41 -0.62 8.53
C SER A 33 2.38 -1.36 9.39
N VAL A 34 2.11 -2.61 9.06
CA VAL A 34 1.10 -3.39 9.79
C VAL A 34 1.60 -3.73 11.20
N ALA A 35 2.90 -3.99 11.37
CA ALA A 35 3.45 -4.36 12.67
C ALA A 35 3.58 -3.16 13.62
N LEU A 36 3.87 -1.96 13.10
CA LEU A 36 4.26 -0.82 13.95
C LEU A 36 3.20 0.28 14.04
N GLU A 37 2.23 0.31 13.14
CA GLU A 37 1.23 1.39 13.10
C GLU A 37 -0.15 0.85 13.45
N ASP A 38 -0.64 1.19 14.64
CA ASP A 38 -1.96 0.72 15.08
C ASP A 38 -3.08 1.12 14.12
N GLY A 39 -2.93 2.25 13.44
CA GLY A 39 -3.96 2.76 12.53
C GLY A 39 -3.92 2.17 11.13
N VAL A 40 -2.90 1.37 10.79
CA VAL A 40 -2.87 0.65 9.51
C VAL A 40 -3.55 -0.70 9.73
N LEU A 41 -4.78 -0.81 9.23
CA LEU A 41 -5.60 -2.00 9.50
C LEU A 41 -5.28 -3.15 8.55
N SER A 42 -5.03 -2.85 7.28
CA SER A 42 -4.56 -3.86 6.34
C SER A 42 -3.91 -3.24 5.12
N LEU A 43 -2.94 -3.94 4.56
CA LEU A 43 -2.31 -3.59 3.29
C LEU A 43 -2.14 -4.90 2.54
N ASN A 44 -2.87 -5.05 1.44
CA ASN A 44 -2.84 -6.27 0.64
C ASN A 44 -2.39 -5.94 -0.77
N ALA A 45 -1.19 -6.39 -1.12
CA ALA A 45 -0.61 -6.14 -2.43
C ALA A 45 -0.64 -7.43 -3.24
N VAL A 46 -1.05 -7.29 -4.50
CA VAL A 46 -1.09 -8.42 -5.44
C VAL A 46 -0.56 -7.93 -6.78
N SER A 47 -0.05 -8.85 -7.59
CA SER A 47 0.26 -8.55 -8.98
C SER A 47 -0.78 -9.23 -9.87
N ILE A 48 -1.01 -8.63 -11.03
CA ILE A 48 -1.92 -9.24 -12.03
C ILE A 48 -1.24 -10.51 -12.54
N LYS A 49 -1.99 -11.60 -12.60
CA LYS A 49 -1.44 -12.88 -13.02
C LYS A 49 -0.79 -12.75 -14.40
N ASP A 50 0.42 -13.28 -14.52
CA ASP A 50 1.23 -13.24 -15.74
C ASP A 50 1.78 -11.85 -16.09
N HIS A 51 1.54 -10.85 -15.22
CA HIS A 51 2.07 -9.49 -15.37
C HIS A 51 2.65 -9.02 -14.03
N PRO A 52 3.83 -9.53 -13.63
CA PRO A 52 4.37 -9.27 -12.29
C PRO A 52 4.67 -7.80 -12.01
N ASN A 53 4.82 -6.97 -13.03
CA ASN A 53 5.08 -5.55 -12.87
C ASN A 53 3.81 -4.71 -12.76
N ILE A 54 2.61 -5.32 -12.86
CA ILE A 54 1.35 -4.61 -12.69
C ILE A 54 0.79 -4.98 -11.33
N ILE A 55 0.70 -4.00 -10.43
CA ILE A 55 0.43 -4.22 -9.01
C ILE A 55 -0.81 -3.48 -8.57
N ARG A 56 -1.54 -4.08 -7.65
CA ARG A 56 -2.71 -3.51 -7.00
C ARG A 56 -2.53 -3.65 -5.50
N ILE A 57 -2.80 -2.56 -4.76
CA ILE A 57 -2.72 -2.59 -3.30
C ILE A 57 -4.05 -2.08 -2.75
N LEU A 58 -4.72 -2.90 -1.94
CA LEU A 58 -5.89 -2.46 -1.20
C LEU A 58 -5.43 -2.04 0.18
N GLU A 59 -5.63 -0.78 0.52
CA GLU A 59 -5.13 -0.14 1.73
C GLU A 59 -6.30 0.25 2.62
N VAL A 60 -6.23 -0.10 3.90
CA VAL A 60 -7.27 0.24 4.87
C VAL A 60 -6.61 0.88 6.09
N TYR A 61 -7.02 2.10 6.40
CA TYR A 61 -6.54 2.87 7.56
C TYR A 61 -7.72 3.15 8.48
N ALA A 62 -7.47 3.22 9.79
CA ALA A 62 -8.52 3.42 10.78
C ALA A 62 -9.29 4.72 10.56
N ASP A 63 -8.59 5.79 10.16
CA ASP A 63 -9.16 7.10 9.92
C ASP A 63 -8.15 7.95 9.13
N ARG A 64 -8.52 9.20 8.87
CA ARG A 64 -7.65 10.10 8.13
C ARG A 64 -6.35 10.41 8.86
N ASP A 65 -6.41 10.56 10.19
CA ASP A 65 -5.20 10.85 10.97
C ASP A 65 -4.20 9.69 10.85
N ALA A 66 -4.69 8.45 10.89
CA ALA A 66 -3.85 7.27 10.71
C ALA A 66 -3.21 7.24 9.34
N TYR A 67 -3.99 7.57 8.30
CA TYR A 67 -3.47 7.64 6.94
C TYR A 67 -2.37 8.71 6.83
N GLU A 68 -2.62 9.91 7.35
CA GLU A 68 -1.64 11.00 7.27
C GLU A 68 -0.38 10.68 8.06
N ALA A 69 -0.53 10.04 9.23
CA ALA A 69 0.62 9.61 10.02
C ALA A 69 1.46 8.57 9.27
N HIS A 70 0.79 7.66 8.58
CA HIS A 70 1.46 6.62 7.77
C HIS A 70 2.42 7.24 6.76
N LEU A 71 2.02 8.32 6.11
CA LEU A 71 2.83 8.98 5.07
C LEU A 71 4.12 9.62 5.63
N GLN A 72 4.22 9.77 6.96
CA GLN A 72 5.38 10.39 7.60
C GLN A 72 6.29 9.39 8.29
N THR A 73 5.96 8.10 8.23
CA THR A 73 6.78 7.07 8.91
C THR A 73 8.10 6.86 8.20
N PRO A 74 9.15 6.47 8.95
CA PRO A 74 10.45 6.19 8.33
C PRO A 74 10.38 5.09 7.26
N HIS A 75 9.60 4.05 7.49
CA HIS A 75 9.49 2.95 6.54
C HIS A 75 8.76 3.35 5.26
N PHE A 76 7.74 4.21 5.35
CA PHE A 76 7.06 4.71 4.17
C PHE A 76 7.97 5.65 3.36
N LEU A 77 8.65 6.57 4.07
CA LEU A 77 9.54 7.52 3.41
C LEU A 77 10.72 6.82 2.71
N LYS A 78 11.26 5.79 3.35
CA LYS A 78 12.30 4.96 2.72
C LYS A 78 11.77 4.30 1.45
N TYR A 79 10.59 3.69 1.53
CA TYR A 79 9.96 3.04 0.39
C TYR A 79 9.78 4.04 -0.77
N LYS A 80 9.21 5.20 -0.49
CA LYS A 80 8.96 6.21 -1.54
C LYS A 80 10.26 6.67 -2.19
N LYS A 81 11.28 6.92 -1.37
CA LYS A 81 12.57 7.39 -1.88
C LYS A 81 13.23 6.33 -2.78
N GLU A 82 13.28 5.09 -2.30
CA GLU A 82 14.04 4.04 -2.99
C GLU A 82 13.31 3.47 -4.19
N THR A 83 11.99 3.64 -4.29
CA THR A 83 11.22 3.13 -5.42
C THR A 83 10.85 4.19 -6.45
N SER A 84 11.19 5.47 -6.21
CA SER A 84 10.71 6.57 -7.06
C SER A 84 11.07 6.40 -8.53
N ASP A 85 12.24 5.83 -8.83
CA ASP A 85 12.67 5.62 -10.21
C ASP A 85 12.14 4.31 -10.81
N MET A 86 11.50 3.48 -9.99
CA MET A 86 10.98 2.17 -10.42
C MET A 86 9.51 2.22 -10.84
N VAL A 87 8.76 3.18 -10.31
CA VAL A 87 7.32 3.31 -10.58
C VAL A 87 7.11 4.12 -11.85
N THR A 88 6.55 3.48 -12.88
CA THR A 88 6.29 4.12 -14.17
C THR A 88 4.87 4.68 -14.27
N SER A 89 3.95 4.18 -13.44
CA SER A 89 2.57 4.67 -13.39
C SER A 89 2.00 4.43 -12.01
N LEU A 90 1.25 5.41 -11.49
CA LEU A 90 0.59 5.31 -10.19
C LEU A 90 -0.76 6.00 -10.28
N THR A 91 -1.81 5.26 -9.93
CA THR A 91 -3.16 5.80 -9.79
C THR A 91 -3.67 5.44 -8.41
N LEU A 92 -4.18 6.42 -7.67
CA LEU A 92 -4.77 6.20 -6.35
C LEU A 92 -6.27 6.45 -6.46
N ILE A 93 -7.07 5.48 -6.03
CA ILE A 93 -8.52 5.55 -6.12
C ILE A 93 -9.09 5.44 -4.71
N ASP A 94 -9.81 6.46 -4.28
CA ASP A 94 -10.56 6.39 -3.01
C ASP A 94 -11.78 5.52 -3.26
N VAL A 95 -12.00 4.54 -2.39
CA VAL A 95 -13.10 3.59 -2.54
C VAL A 95 -13.90 3.49 -1.25
N ASP A 96 -15.17 3.10 -1.37
CA ASP A 96 -16.02 2.85 -0.22
C ASP A 96 -16.21 1.35 -0.06
N PRO A 97 -15.97 0.79 1.13
CA PRO A 97 -16.15 -0.65 1.31
C PRO A 97 -17.61 -1.05 1.20
N ILE A 98 -17.87 -2.14 0.52
CA ILE A 98 -19.19 -2.76 0.48
C ILE A 98 -19.24 -3.87 1.52
N ALA A 99 -18.27 -4.77 1.48
CA ALA A 99 -18.14 -5.84 2.45
C ALA A 99 -16.67 -6.29 2.45
N MET A 100 -16.01 -6.18 3.60
CA MET A 100 -14.60 -6.57 3.73
C MET A 100 -14.49 -7.51 4.92
N ARG A 101 -14.34 -8.78 4.65
CA ARG A 101 -14.31 -9.83 5.66
C ARG A 101 -13.12 -10.74 5.44
N SER A 102 -12.56 -11.19 6.54
CA SER A 102 -11.49 -12.19 6.50
C SER A 102 -11.66 -13.13 7.68
N LYS A 103 -11.12 -14.30 7.56
CA LYS A 103 -11.09 -15.24 8.70
C LYS A 103 -9.97 -14.83 9.64
N PRO A 104 -10.16 -15.06 10.96
CA PRO A 104 -9.10 -14.78 11.93
C PRO A 104 -7.89 -15.67 11.75
#